data_6436bf8e113a9283480a5b8dc04d4eff
#
_entry.id   6436bf8e113a9283480a5b8dc04d4eff
#
_cell.length_a   1.000
_cell.length_b   1.000
_cell.length_c   1.000
_cell.angle_alpha   90.00
_cell.angle_beta   90.00
_cell.angle_gamma   90.00
#
_symmetry.space_group_name_H-M   'P 1'
#
loop_
_entity.id
_entity.type
_entity.pdbx_description
1 polymer ?
#
loop_
_entity_poly.entity_id
_entity_poly.type
_entity_poly.pdbx_seq_one_letter_code
_entity_poly.pdbx_strand_id
1 'polypeptide(L)'
;LALRLGACESLTNGNTMEDAVSACVQFEKAGVDLIDITGGLGGYVRPGHSEQGYFQDFSTAVKQAVSIPVLLTGGITEAAAADALLQSGKADLIGVGRALLKDSDWAKNALCAVQ
;
A
#
# COMPACT_ATOMS: atom_id res chain seq x y z
N LEU A 1 -12.46 8.55 -7.98
CA LEU A 1 -12.84 7.83 -6.76
C LEU A 1 -11.68 6.96 -6.29
N ALA A 2 -11.19 7.19 -5.07
CA ALA A 2 -10.17 6.37 -4.43
C ALA A 2 -10.82 5.44 -3.40
N LEU A 3 -10.37 4.19 -3.35
CA LEU A 3 -10.90 3.19 -2.42
C LEU A 3 -9.75 2.59 -1.62
N ARG A 4 -9.88 2.60 -0.28
CA ARG A 4 -8.97 1.88 0.60
C ARG A 4 -9.49 0.49 0.89
N LEU A 5 -8.65 -0.53 0.64
CA LEU A 5 -8.97 -1.93 0.84
C LEU A 5 -8.09 -2.53 1.93
N GLY A 6 -8.71 -3.17 2.91
CA GLY A 6 -8.06 -4.10 3.82
C GLY A 6 -7.75 -5.41 3.09
N ALA A 7 -6.58 -5.51 2.51
CA ALA A 7 -6.20 -6.63 1.65
C ALA A 7 -5.78 -7.88 2.42
N CYS A 8 -5.47 -7.73 3.71
CA CYS A 8 -4.93 -8.81 4.54
C CYS A 8 -5.58 -8.76 5.92
N GLU A 9 -6.25 -9.82 6.30
CA GLU A 9 -6.76 -9.98 7.65
C GLU A 9 -6.04 -11.15 8.33
N SER A 10 -5.50 -10.89 9.52
CA SER A 10 -4.86 -11.91 10.35
C SER A 10 -5.85 -12.80 11.10
N LEU A 11 -7.14 -12.59 10.87
CA LEU A 11 -8.21 -13.34 11.51
C LEU A 11 -8.51 -14.64 10.76
N THR A 12 -8.90 -15.68 11.49
CA THR A 12 -9.45 -16.92 10.92
C THR A 12 -10.67 -16.56 10.07
N ASN A 13 -10.69 -16.99 8.80
CA ASN A 13 -11.69 -16.64 7.79
C ASN A 13 -11.68 -15.16 7.34
N GLY A 14 -10.58 -14.43 7.55
CA GLY A 14 -10.38 -13.13 6.94
C GLY A 14 -10.10 -13.19 5.44
N ASN A 15 -10.02 -12.02 4.80
CA ASN A 15 -9.75 -11.91 3.36
C ASN A 15 -8.39 -12.50 3.00
N THR A 16 -8.36 -13.28 1.93
CA THR A 16 -7.14 -13.81 1.31
C THR A 16 -6.59 -12.86 0.26
N MET A 17 -5.37 -13.14 -0.23
CA MET A 17 -4.80 -12.39 -1.35
C MET A 17 -5.66 -12.53 -2.62
N GLU A 18 -6.19 -13.71 -2.90
CA GLU A 18 -7.08 -13.94 -4.04
C GLU A 18 -8.38 -13.14 -3.92
N ASP A 19 -8.96 -13.06 -2.71
CA ASP A 19 -10.15 -12.23 -2.46
C ASP A 19 -9.86 -10.75 -2.74
N ALA A 20 -8.72 -10.25 -2.25
CA ALA A 20 -8.31 -8.87 -2.45
C ALA A 20 -8.10 -8.54 -3.94
N VAL A 21 -7.41 -9.40 -4.68
CA VAL A 21 -7.17 -9.23 -6.13
C VAL A 21 -8.50 -9.25 -6.89
N SER A 22 -9.36 -10.23 -6.61
CA SER A 22 -10.67 -10.38 -7.24
C SER A 22 -11.56 -9.16 -6.98
N ALA A 23 -11.58 -8.67 -5.74
CA ALA A 23 -12.32 -7.46 -5.38
C ALA A 23 -11.81 -6.23 -6.14
N CYS A 24 -10.49 -6.04 -6.21
CA CYS A 24 -9.88 -4.90 -6.90
C CYS A 24 -10.23 -4.88 -8.41
N VAL A 25 -10.27 -6.03 -9.06
CA VAL A 25 -10.71 -6.14 -10.47
C VAL A 25 -12.17 -5.69 -10.63
N GLN A 26 -13.04 -6.06 -9.69
CA GLN A 26 -14.44 -5.62 -9.73
C GLN A 26 -14.57 -4.12 -9.42
N PHE A 27 -13.79 -3.58 -8.50
CA PHE A 27 -13.79 -2.15 -8.20
C PHE A 27 -13.33 -1.31 -9.40
N GLU A 28 -12.30 -1.74 -10.12
CA GLU A 28 -11.88 -1.08 -11.37
C GLU A 28 -13.01 -1.07 -12.39
N LYS A 29 -13.68 -2.20 -12.62
CA LYS A 29 -14.84 -2.30 -13.52
C LYS A 29 -16.01 -1.40 -13.09
N ALA A 30 -16.17 -1.19 -11.79
CA ALA A 30 -17.20 -0.33 -11.23
C ALA A 30 -16.85 1.16 -11.27
N GLY A 31 -15.65 1.54 -11.73
CA GLY A 31 -15.24 2.94 -11.93
C GLY A 31 -14.39 3.53 -10.82
N VAL A 32 -13.77 2.70 -9.97
CA VAL A 32 -12.75 3.17 -9.01
C VAL A 32 -11.49 3.56 -9.79
N ASP A 33 -10.88 4.69 -9.44
CA ASP A 33 -9.74 5.27 -10.14
C ASP A 33 -8.40 5.02 -9.46
N LEU A 34 -8.41 4.66 -8.16
CA LEU A 34 -7.22 4.40 -7.35
C LEU A 34 -7.53 3.43 -6.23
N ILE A 35 -6.64 2.48 -5.99
CA ILE A 35 -6.74 1.52 -4.88
C ILE A 35 -5.60 1.75 -3.89
N ASP A 36 -5.95 1.96 -2.61
CA ASP A 36 -5.03 2.10 -1.49
C ASP A 36 -5.03 0.79 -0.67
N ILE A 37 -3.90 0.10 -0.65
CA ILE A 37 -3.74 -1.19 0.03
C ILE A 37 -3.30 -0.99 1.48
N THR A 38 -4.03 -1.62 2.40
CA THR A 38 -3.76 -1.60 3.84
C THR A 38 -4.11 -2.94 4.49
N GLY A 39 -3.91 -3.06 5.80
CA GLY A 39 -3.99 -4.31 6.54
C GLY A 39 -5.38 -4.70 7.11
N GLY A 40 -6.45 -4.01 6.71
CA GLY A 40 -7.80 -4.36 7.16
C GLY A 40 -8.04 -4.17 8.67
N LEU A 41 -8.85 -5.04 9.28
CA LEU A 41 -9.20 -4.99 10.69
C LEU A 41 -8.03 -5.20 11.65
N GLY A 42 -6.95 -5.86 11.20
CA GLY A 42 -5.68 -5.97 11.91
C GLY A 42 -4.93 -4.64 12.04
N GLY A 43 -5.46 -3.60 11.43
CA GLY A 43 -4.95 -2.24 11.47
C GLY A 43 -3.78 -2.00 10.51
N TYR A 44 -2.91 -1.10 10.92
CA TYR A 44 -1.81 -0.59 10.10
C TYR A 44 -0.48 -1.31 10.34
N VAL A 45 -0.49 -2.38 11.13
CA VAL A 45 0.69 -3.19 11.43
C VAL A 45 0.46 -4.60 10.92
N ARG A 46 1.50 -5.20 10.34
CA ARG A 46 1.49 -6.59 9.90
C ARG A 46 2.28 -7.44 10.90
N PRO A 47 1.64 -8.33 11.67
CA PRO A 47 2.35 -9.20 12.63
C PRO A 47 3.44 -10.02 11.94
N GLY A 48 4.63 -10.07 12.56
CA GLY A 48 5.78 -10.81 12.04
C GLY A 48 6.55 -10.11 10.91
N HIS A 49 6.17 -8.89 10.54
CA HIS A 49 6.81 -8.09 9.49
C HIS A 49 7.29 -6.75 10.05
N SER A 50 8.55 -6.41 9.81
CA SER A 50 9.16 -5.15 10.23
C SER A 50 9.74 -4.34 9.07
N GLU A 51 9.79 -4.92 7.87
CA GLU A 51 10.26 -4.25 6.67
C GLU A 51 9.35 -3.08 6.26
N GLN A 52 9.93 -2.04 5.71
CA GLN A 52 9.16 -0.92 5.18
C GLN A 52 8.34 -1.38 3.95
N GLY A 53 7.06 -1.00 3.90
CA GLY A 53 6.14 -1.49 2.88
C GLY A 53 5.75 -2.96 3.08
N TYR A 54 5.47 -3.38 4.30
CA TYR A 54 5.17 -4.78 4.63
C TYR A 54 3.88 -5.34 4.02
N PHE A 55 3.10 -4.55 3.30
CA PHE A 55 1.99 -5.02 2.45
C PHE A 55 2.34 -5.08 0.97
N GLN A 56 3.60 -5.03 0.60
CA GLN A 56 4.07 -4.97 -0.79
C GLN A 56 3.72 -6.21 -1.63
N ASP A 57 3.57 -7.37 -1.02
CA ASP A 57 3.11 -8.58 -1.71
C ASP A 57 1.66 -8.41 -2.20
N PHE A 58 0.78 -7.81 -1.39
CA PHE A 58 -0.60 -7.50 -1.77
C PHE A 58 -0.65 -6.42 -2.85
N SER A 59 0.07 -5.31 -2.68
CA SER A 59 0.08 -4.24 -3.71
C SER A 59 0.64 -4.75 -5.05
N THR A 60 1.67 -5.59 -5.02
CA THR A 60 2.22 -6.21 -6.23
C THR A 60 1.19 -7.09 -6.94
N ALA A 61 0.51 -7.97 -6.21
CA ALA A 61 -0.49 -8.86 -6.78
C ALA A 61 -1.67 -8.08 -7.38
N VAL A 62 -2.16 -7.05 -6.67
CA VAL A 62 -3.23 -6.17 -7.17
C VAL A 62 -2.77 -5.41 -8.41
N LYS A 63 -1.57 -4.83 -8.39
CA LYS A 63 -1.01 -4.08 -9.51
C LYS A 63 -0.86 -4.92 -10.79
N GLN A 64 -0.61 -6.21 -10.67
CA GLN A 64 -0.58 -7.13 -11.81
C GLN A 64 -1.97 -7.41 -12.40
N ALA A 65 -3.04 -7.21 -11.64
CA ALA A 65 -4.40 -7.56 -12.02
C ALA A 65 -5.25 -6.37 -12.49
N VAL A 66 -4.86 -5.13 -12.13
CA VAL A 66 -5.59 -3.90 -12.47
C VAL A 66 -4.72 -2.94 -13.26
N SER A 67 -5.35 -2.01 -14.02
CA SER A 67 -4.66 -0.96 -14.77
C SER A 67 -4.65 0.40 -14.05
N ILE A 68 -5.49 0.57 -13.03
CA ILE A 68 -5.54 1.79 -12.22
C ILE A 68 -4.38 1.85 -11.23
N PRO A 69 -3.97 3.06 -10.77
CA PRO A 69 -2.90 3.22 -9.81
C PRO A 69 -3.16 2.49 -8.48
N VAL A 70 -2.11 1.89 -7.95
CA VAL A 70 -2.10 1.21 -6.64
C VAL A 70 -1.19 1.94 -5.68
N LEU A 71 -1.75 2.35 -4.54
CA LEU A 71 -1.05 3.02 -3.45
C LEU A 71 -0.72 2.00 -2.36
N LEU A 72 0.54 1.95 -1.94
CA LEU A 72 1.02 1.09 -0.86
C LEU A 72 1.28 1.90 0.40
N THR A 73 0.70 1.47 1.50
CA THR A 73 0.99 1.96 2.85
C THR A 73 1.65 0.86 3.69
N GLY A 74 2.19 1.23 4.83
CA GLY A 74 2.63 0.27 5.84
C GLY A 74 4.11 0.38 6.21
N GLY A 75 4.38 0.96 7.38
CA GLY A 75 5.70 1.00 8.00
C GLY A 75 6.76 1.82 7.26
N ILE A 76 6.38 2.68 6.33
CA ILE A 76 7.33 3.49 5.54
C ILE A 76 7.76 4.71 6.34
N THR A 77 9.07 4.85 6.54
CA THR A 77 9.69 5.93 7.31
C THR A 77 10.84 6.61 6.55
N GLU A 78 11.39 5.97 5.53
CA GLU A 78 12.56 6.45 4.79
C GLU A 78 12.23 6.66 3.31
N ALA A 79 12.69 7.80 2.77
CA ALA A 79 12.51 8.15 1.37
C ALA A 79 13.13 7.11 0.41
N ALA A 80 14.32 6.62 0.73
CA ALA A 80 15.02 5.62 -0.08
C ALA A 80 14.25 4.29 -0.16
N ALA A 81 13.60 3.86 0.94
CA ALA A 81 12.77 2.66 0.93
C ALA A 81 11.51 2.86 0.09
N ALA A 82 10.87 4.03 0.20
CA ALA A 82 9.72 4.40 -0.62
C ALA A 82 10.07 4.38 -2.12
N ASP A 83 11.18 5.02 -2.50
CA ASP A 83 11.66 5.06 -3.88
C ASP A 83 11.97 3.65 -4.41
N ALA A 84 12.66 2.82 -3.64
CA ALA A 84 12.96 1.44 -4.02
C ALA A 84 11.69 0.60 -4.29
N LEU A 85 10.63 0.79 -3.51
CA LEU A 85 9.34 0.12 -3.72
C LEU A 85 8.69 0.56 -5.04
N LEU A 86 8.75 1.84 -5.38
CA LEU A 86 8.24 2.37 -6.66
C LEU A 86 9.09 1.84 -7.84
N GLN A 87 10.39 1.94 -7.76
CA GLN A 87 11.33 1.51 -8.82
C GLN A 87 11.23 0.01 -9.09
N SER A 88 10.97 -0.80 -8.07
CA SER A 88 10.79 -2.24 -8.21
C SER A 88 9.38 -2.66 -8.67
N GLY A 89 8.50 -1.71 -8.95
CA GLY A 89 7.14 -1.98 -9.44
C GLY A 89 6.19 -2.56 -8.40
N LYS A 90 6.46 -2.32 -7.11
CA LYS A 90 5.61 -2.82 -6.02
C LYS A 90 4.34 -1.99 -5.82
N ALA A 91 4.39 -0.73 -6.22
CA ALA A 91 3.27 0.22 -6.16
C ALA A 91 3.48 1.35 -7.18
N ASP A 92 2.44 2.14 -7.42
CA ASP A 92 2.50 3.36 -8.22
C ASP A 92 2.65 4.61 -7.33
N LEU A 93 2.13 4.53 -6.11
CA LEU A 93 2.15 5.59 -5.10
C LEU A 93 2.49 5.02 -3.74
N ILE A 94 3.08 5.85 -2.89
CA ILE A 94 3.42 5.50 -1.51
C ILE A 94 2.61 6.35 -0.54
N GLY A 95 1.96 5.69 0.42
CA GLY A 95 1.26 6.34 1.51
C GLY A 95 2.11 6.34 2.78
N VAL A 96 2.27 7.53 3.38
CA VAL A 96 3.05 7.73 4.61
C VAL A 96 2.15 8.36 5.67
N GLY A 97 2.06 7.75 6.83
CA GLY A 97 1.22 8.26 7.92
C GLY A 97 2.05 8.68 9.14
N ARG A 98 2.48 7.71 9.93
CA ARG A 98 3.13 7.96 11.24
C ARG A 98 4.42 8.76 11.15
N ALA A 99 5.19 8.64 10.08
CA ALA A 99 6.38 9.45 9.87
C ALA A 99 6.02 10.94 9.72
N LEU A 100 4.94 11.27 9.02
CA LEU A 100 4.42 12.64 8.91
C LEU A 100 3.87 13.19 10.22
N LEU A 101 3.32 12.34 11.09
CA LEU A 101 2.90 12.78 12.43
C LEU A 101 4.09 13.16 13.33
N LYS A 102 5.25 12.55 13.11
CA LYS A 102 6.49 12.85 13.84
C LYS A 102 7.25 14.03 13.28
N ASP A 103 7.20 14.20 11.96
CA ASP A 103 7.91 15.26 11.24
C ASP A 103 7.02 15.76 10.09
N SER A 104 6.46 16.95 10.24
CA SER A 104 5.60 17.60 9.23
C SER A 104 6.35 17.90 7.91
N ASP A 105 7.67 18.06 7.95
CA ASP A 105 8.50 18.31 6.78
C ASP A 105 8.99 17.02 6.10
N TRP A 106 8.61 15.86 6.61
CA TRP A 106 9.06 14.56 6.09
C TRP A 106 8.91 14.45 4.56
N ALA A 107 7.74 14.80 4.03
CA ALA A 107 7.48 14.69 2.59
C ALA A 107 8.40 15.60 1.76
N LYS A 108 8.63 16.85 2.21
CA LYS A 108 9.54 17.78 1.58
C LYS A 108 10.98 17.25 1.58
N ASN A 109 11.43 16.76 2.72
CA ASN A 109 12.76 16.17 2.88
C ASN A 109 12.94 14.92 2.03
N ALA A 110 11.93 14.06 1.98
CA ALA A 110 11.91 12.85 1.15
C ALA A 110 12.04 13.16 -0.34
N LEU A 111 11.28 14.13 -0.84
CA LEU A 111 11.35 14.54 -2.25
C LEU A 111 12.72 15.12 -2.62
N CYS A 112 13.37 15.86 -1.71
CA CYS A 112 14.73 16.34 -1.92
C CYS A 112 15.77 15.21 -1.93
N ALA A 113 15.54 14.15 -1.15
CA ALA A 113 16.50 13.06 -1.00
C ALA A 113 16.52 12.09 -2.20
N VAL A 114 15.44 11.99 -2.96
CA VAL A 114 15.30 11.05 -4.10
C VAL A 114 15.42 11.73 -5.47
N GLN A 115 15.75 13.00 -5.48
CA GLN A 115 15.98 13.75 -6.73
C GLN A 115 17.37 13.53 -7.29
#